data_ccf6f971bfc60dfa0e79650b8a22ed36
#
_entry.id   ccf6f971bfc60dfa0e79650b8a22ed36
#
_cell.length_a   1.000
_cell.length_b   1.000
_cell.length_c   1.000
_cell.angle_alpha   90.00
_cell.angle_beta   90.00
_cell.angle_gamma   90.00
#
_symmetry.space_group_name_H-M   'P 1'
#
loop_
_entity.id
_entity.type
_entity.pdbx_description
1 polymer ?
#
loop_
_entity_poly.entity_id
_entity_poly.type
_entity_poly.pdbx_seq_one_letter_code
_entity_poly.pdbx_strand_id
1 'polypeptide(L)'
;GASISQINLETGTVVTKNISAAPTGCGTSCLKTDKIIFQISQDSLLFQWDLMGEDEDNSSEIGSFENFYELAEDKVNNKFYASSTDYVSYGNINIYDENYNLESTFTTGIAPGTIVFDVRQSLSLEELGIPNFTNKSSYMYDLLGRAYGINDDRPAGIYIVNGKKVYLRE
;
A
#
# COMPACT_ATOMS: atom_id res chain seq x y z
N GLY A 1 -30.11 -2.34 -7.78
CA GLY A 1 -29.03 -1.43 -8.10
C GLY A 1 -28.03 -1.32 -6.97
N ALA A 2 -26.85 -0.80 -7.26
CA ALA A 2 -25.84 -0.49 -6.26
C ALA A 2 -25.97 0.99 -5.84
N SER A 3 -25.45 1.33 -4.65
CA SER A 3 -25.41 2.71 -4.18
C SER A 3 -24.12 2.97 -3.37
N ILE A 4 -23.69 4.23 -3.35
CA ILE A 4 -22.58 4.70 -2.53
C ILE A 4 -23.15 5.70 -1.54
N SER A 5 -22.79 5.54 -0.26
CA SER A 5 -23.17 6.47 0.81
C SER A 5 -21.92 7.17 1.34
N GLN A 6 -21.97 8.47 1.39
CA GLN A 6 -20.94 9.33 1.99
C GLN A 6 -21.44 9.86 3.33
N ILE A 7 -20.62 9.75 4.36
CA ILE A 7 -20.91 10.24 5.71
C ILE A 7 -19.96 11.37 6.01
N ASN A 8 -20.51 12.55 6.33
CA ASN A 8 -19.73 13.64 6.89
C ASN A 8 -19.54 13.38 8.40
N LEU A 9 -18.31 13.17 8.84
CA LEU A 9 -18.01 12.80 10.23
C LEU A 9 -18.18 13.97 11.22
N GLU A 10 -18.16 15.21 10.74
CA GLU A 10 -18.35 16.39 11.61
C GLU A 10 -19.82 16.67 11.87
N THR A 11 -20.66 16.54 10.84
CA THR A 11 -22.10 16.87 10.91
C THR A 11 -22.99 15.65 11.12
N GLY A 12 -22.48 14.44 10.88
CA GLY A 12 -23.25 13.21 10.85
C GLY A 12 -24.20 13.08 9.64
N THR A 13 -24.10 13.99 8.67
CA THR A 13 -24.95 13.97 7.47
C THR A 13 -24.58 12.81 6.57
N VAL A 14 -25.58 12.08 6.08
CA VAL A 14 -25.41 10.97 5.12
C VAL A 14 -26.03 11.37 3.79
N VAL A 15 -25.27 11.25 2.71
CA VAL A 15 -25.74 11.41 1.33
C VAL A 15 -25.55 10.09 0.61
N THR A 16 -26.64 9.57 0.04
CA THR A 16 -26.62 8.32 -0.74
C THR A 16 -26.90 8.63 -2.21
N LYS A 17 -26.02 8.15 -3.07
CA LYS A 17 -26.16 8.24 -4.53
C LYS A 17 -26.30 6.85 -5.13
N ASN A 18 -27.14 6.70 -6.14
CA ASN A 18 -27.37 5.43 -6.82
C ASN A 18 -26.44 5.28 -8.01
N ILE A 19 -25.95 4.08 -8.24
CA ILE A 19 -25.15 3.72 -9.41
C ILE A 19 -26.07 3.08 -10.42
N SER A 20 -26.38 3.79 -11.50
CA SER A 20 -27.36 3.35 -12.49
C SER A 20 -26.83 2.22 -13.38
N ALA A 21 -25.52 2.22 -13.67
CA ALA A 21 -24.87 1.26 -14.57
C ALA A 21 -24.55 -0.09 -13.91
N ALA A 22 -24.55 -0.18 -12.57
CA ALA A 22 -24.15 -1.39 -11.89
C ALA A 22 -25.33 -2.37 -11.72
N PRO A 23 -25.16 -3.66 -12.04
CA PRO A 23 -26.16 -4.68 -11.76
C PRO A 23 -26.37 -4.87 -10.26
N THR A 24 -27.46 -5.54 -9.89
CA THR A 24 -27.71 -5.87 -8.49
C THR A 24 -26.85 -7.07 -8.07
N GLY A 25 -26.14 -6.96 -6.96
CA GLY A 25 -25.32 -8.06 -6.44
C GLY A 25 -24.33 -7.62 -5.37
N CYS A 26 -23.67 -8.60 -4.79
CA CYS A 26 -22.48 -8.37 -3.97
C CYS A 26 -21.26 -8.15 -4.89
N GLY A 27 -20.26 -7.48 -4.38
CA GLY A 27 -19.04 -7.23 -5.15
C GLY A 27 -17.89 -6.83 -4.25
N THR A 28 -16.78 -6.49 -4.87
CA THR A 28 -15.60 -5.97 -4.19
C THR A 28 -15.35 -4.52 -4.56
N SER A 29 -14.71 -3.78 -3.66
CA SER A 29 -14.38 -2.39 -3.88
C SER A 29 -13.15 -1.97 -3.11
N CYS A 30 -12.41 -1.00 -3.62
CA CYS A 30 -11.35 -0.33 -2.87
C CYS A 30 -11.33 1.17 -3.15
N LEU A 31 -10.73 1.92 -2.24
CA LEU A 31 -10.45 3.33 -2.44
C LEU A 31 -9.13 3.45 -3.22
N LYS A 32 -9.14 4.17 -4.36
CA LYS A 32 -7.95 4.52 -5.14
C LYS A 32 -7.89 6.04 -5.27
N THR A 33 -7.05 6.66 -4.45
CA THR A 33 -6.90 8.12 -4.37
C THR A 33 -8.23 8.81 -4.05
N ASP A 34 -8.90 9.44 -5.00
CA ASP A 34 -10.18 10.15 -4.90
C ASP A 34 -11.34 9.39 -5.56
N LYS A 35 -11.14 8.12 -5.86
CA LYS A 35 -12.11 7.26 -6.55
C LYS A 35 -12.37 6.00 -5.76
N ILE A 36 -13.59 5.48 -5.84
CA ILE A 36 -13.90 4.12 -5.44
C ILE A 36 -13.87 3.27 -6.69
N ILE A 37 -13.01 2.26 -6.71
CA ILE A 37 -12.98 1.23 -7.76
C ILE A 37 -13.82 0.07 -7.27
N PHE A 38 -14.70 -0.44 -8.09
CA PHE A 38 -15.60 -1.53 -7.69
C PHE A 38 -15.96 -2.44 -8.86
N GLN A 39 -16.25 -3.69 -8.53
CA GLN A 39 -16.78 -4.68 -9.45
C GLN A 39 -17.91 -5.43 -8.76
N ILE A 40 -19.00 -5.66 -9.46
CA ILE A 40 -20.09 -6.49 -8.96
C ILE A 40 -19.76 -7.97 -9.25
N SER A 41 -19.95 -8.82 -8.26
CA SER A 41 -19.69 -10.26 -8.39
C SER A 41 -20.41 -10.87 -9.60
N GLN A 42 -19.70 -11.70 -10.34
CA GLN A 42 -20.13 -12.33 -11.59
C GLN A 42 -20.27 -11.37 -12.79
N ASP A 43 -19.83 -10.14 -12.64
CA ASP A 43 -19.68 -9.20 -13.74
C ASP A 43 -18.21 -9.08 -14.12
N SER A 44 -17.91 -8.97 -15.40
CA SER A 44 -16.55 -8.72 -15.89
C SER A 44 -16.19 -7.23 -15.93
N LEU A 45 -17.16 -6.34 -15.75
CA LEU A 45 -16.94 -4.91 -15.83
C LEU A 45 -16.43 -4.33 -14.52
N LEU A 46 -15.31 -3.62 -14.59
CA LEU A 46 -14.76 -2.83 -13.51
C LEU A 46 -15.20 -1.38 -13.67
N PHE A 47 -15.70 -0.79 -12.60
CA PHE A 47 -16.17 0.57 -12.55
C PHE A 47 -15.34 1.43 -11.60
N GLN A 48 -15.36 2.73 -11.83
CA GLN A 48 -14.90 3.71 -10.88
C GLN A 48 -16.02 4.72 -10.55
N TRP A 49 -16.00 5.21 -9.33
CA TRP A 49 -16.85 6.29 -8.85
C TRP A 49 -15.98 7.46 -8.41
N ASP A 50 -16.19 8.63 -8.98
CA ASP A 50 -15.46 9.84 -8.59
C ASP A 50 -16.10 10.44 -7.32
N LEU A 51 -15.31 10.50 -6.24
CA LEU A 51 -15.76 11.04 -4.95
C LEU A 51 -15.95 12.56 -4.96
N MET A 52 -15.29 13.25 -5.88
CA MET A 52 -15.33 14.71 -6.00
C MET A 52 -16.35 15.17 -7.04
N GLY A 53 -16.99 14.26 -7.76
CA GLY A 53 -17.98 14.56 -8.78
C GLY A 53 -19.28 15.09 -8.17
N GLU A 54 -19.90 16.07 -8.82
CA GLU A 54 -21.13 16.73 -8.36
C GLU A 54 -22.41 16.09 -8.93
N ASP A 55 -22.29 15.23 -9.96
CA ASP A 55 -23.42 14.57 -10.59
C ASP A 55 -24.14 13.58 -9.67
N GLU A 56 -25.37 13.22 -10.02
CA GLU A 56 -26.11 12.17 -9.31
C GLU A 56 -25.46 10.81 -9.46
N ASP A 57 -24.90 10.51 -10.64
CA ASP A 57 -24.11 9.31 -10.91
C ASP A 57 -22.74 9.69 -11.47
N ASN A 58 -21.73 9.54 -10.62
CA ASN A 58 -20.32 9.81 -10.97
C ASN A 58 -19.59 8.53 -11.38
N SER A 59 -20.31 7.46 -11.68
CA SER A 59 -19.73 6.20 -12.11
C SER A 59 -19.28 6.25 -13.58
N SER A 60 -18.21 5.56 -13.85
CA SER A 60 -17.76 5.31 -15.22
C SER A 60 -17.10 3.94 -15.32
N GLU A 61 -17.21 3.31 -16.47
CA GLU A 61 -16.59 2.03 -16.76
C GLU A 61 -15.09 2.23 -17.00
N ILE A 62 -14.27 1.36 -16.40
CA ILE A 62 -12.83 1.26 -16.64
C ILE A 62 -12.56 0.28 -17.78
N GLY A 63 -13.23 -0.86 -17.78
CA GLY A 63 -13.06 -1.91 -18.78
C GLY A 63 -13.50 -3.29 -18.29
N SER A 64 -13.27 -4.29 -19.12
CA SER A 64 -13.61 -5.68 -18.82
C SER A 64 -12.39 -6.43 -18.28
N PHE A 65 -12.59 -7.12 -17.16
CA PHE A 65 -11.56 -7.88 -16.43
C PHE A 65 -12.12 -9.25 -16.05
N GLU A 66 -11.29 -10.10 -15.44
CA GLU A 66 -11.78 -11.29 -14.76
C GLU A 66 -12.62 -10.90 -13.52
N ASN A 67 -13.37 -11.85 -12.97
CA ASN A 67 -14.15 -11.61 -11.77
C ASN A 67 -13.21 -11.57 -10.54
N PHE A 68 -13.08 -10.39 -9.95
CA PHE A 68 -12.22 -10.15 -8.80
C PHE A 68 -12.93 -10.51 -7.49
N TYR A 69 -12.16 -11.03 -6.55
CA TYR A 69 -12.63 -11.36 -5.21
C TYR A 69 -12.27 -10.26 -4.21
N GLU A 70 -11.08 -9.66 -4.32
CA GLU A 70 -10.62 -8.55 -3.49
C GLU A 70 -9.85 -7.55 -4.35
N LEU A 71 -9.95 -6.28 -3.99
CA LEU A 71 -9.27 -5.16 -4.64
C LEU A 71 -8.50 -4.34 -3.61
N ALA A 72 -7.30 -3.88 -3.94
CA ALA A 72 -6.52 -3.00 -3.09
C ALA A 72 -5.58 -2.09 -3.88
N GLU A 73 -5.32 -0.88 -3.36
CA GLU A 73 -4.36 0.07 -3.92
C GLU A 73 -3.07 0.07 -3.12
N ASP A 74 -1.94 -0.12 -3.77
CA ASP A 74 -0.62 0.23 -3.26
C ASP A 74 -0.31 1.69 -3.64
N LYS A 75 -0.59 2.61 -2.73
CA LYS A 75 -0.39 4.05 -2.93
C LYS A 75 1.07 4.44 -3.08
N VAL A 76 1.99 3.66 -2.54
CA VAL A 76 3.43 3.97 -2.57
C VAL A 76 4.00 3.72 -3.96
N ASN A 77 3.58 2.63 -4.59
CA ASN A 77 4.08 2.21 -5.89
C ASN A 77 3.10 2.52 -7.04
N ASN A 78 1.95 3.15 -6.75
CA ASN A 78 0.87 3.42 -7.71
C ASN A 78 0.42 2.14 -8.45
N LYS A 79 0.25 1.05 -7.70
CA LYS A 79 -0.19 -0.24 -8.25
C LYS A 79 -1.57 -0.60 -7.74
N PHE A 80 -2.30 -1.30 -8.59
CA PHE A 80 -3.61 -1.84 -8.27
C PHE A 80 -3.52 -3.36 -8.21
N TYR A 81 -3.94 -3.92 -7.09
CA TYR A 81 -3.90 -5.35 -6.83
C TYR A 81 -5.33 -5.90 -6.83
N ALA A 82 -5.52 -7.00 -7.53
CA ALA A 82 -6.80 -7.68 -7.59
C ALA A 82 -6.62 -9.18 -7.41
N SER A 83 -7.37 -9.79 -6.53
CA SER A 83 -7.36 -11.23 -6.37
C SER A 83 -8.46 -11.88 -7.18
N SER A 84 -8.20 -13.09 -7.68
CA SER A 84 -9.19 -13.95 -8.33
C SER A 84 -9.17 -15.36 -7.74
N THR A 85 -10.33 -16.01 -7.71
CA THR A 85 -10.50 -17.34 -7.14
C THR A 85 -11.70 -18.07 -7.72
N ASP A 86 -11.59 -19.40 -7.78
CA ASP A 86 -12.69 -20.33 -8.03
C ASP A 86 -13.17 -21.00 -6.74
N TYR A 87 -12.63 -20.60 -5.58
CA TYR A 87 -12.89 -21.13 -4.23
C TYR A 87 -12.46 -22.59 -4.01
N VAL A 88 -11.84 -23.24 -4.96
CA VAL A 88 -11.46 -24.67 -4.91
C VAL A 88 -9.96 -24.85 -5.10
N SER A 89 -9.37 -24.18 -6.08
CA SER A 89 -7.95 -24.20 -6.37
C SER A 89 -7.22 -22.99 -5.79
N TYR A 90 -5.89 -22.94 -5.97
CA TYR A 90 -5.11 -21.77 -5.61
C TYR A 90 -5.55 -20.56 -6.43
N GLY A 91 -5.83 -19.47 -5.74
CA GLY A 91 -6.16 -18.19 -6.36
C GLY A 91 -4.92 -17.45 -6.85
N ASN A 92 -5.16 -16.38 -7.58
CA ASN A 92 -4.11 -15.50 -8.09
C ASN A 92 -4.26 -14.09 -7.54
N ILE A 93 -3.13 -13.38 -7.46
CA ILE A 93 -3.08 -11.94 -7.29
C ILE A 93 -2.52 -11.36 -8.60
N ASN A 94 -3.31 -10.50 -9.22
CA ASN A 94 -2.94 -9.75 -10.40
C ASN A 94 -2.51 -8.35 -9.99
N ILE A 95 -1.40 -7.87 -10.52
CA ILE A 95 -0.84 -6.54 -10.27
C ILE A 95 -0.94 -5.74 -11.55
N TYR A 96 -1.62 -4.62 -11.46
CA TYR A 96 -1.83 -3.69 -12.57
C TYR A 96 -1.10 -2.38 -12.33
N ASP A 97 -0.71 -1.71 -13.41
CA ASP A 97 -0.20 -0.34 -13.38
C ASP A 97 -1.32 0.69 -13.09
N GLU A 98 -0.97 1.97 -13.06
CA GLU A 98 -1.93 3.07 -12.87
C GLU A 98 -3.02 3.16 -13.94
N ASN A 99 -2.76 2.62 -15.14
CA ASN A 99 -3.65 2.58 -16.30
C ASN A 99 -4.41 1.26 -16.43
N TYR A 100 -4.35 0.41 -15.40
CA TYR A 100 -4.97 -0.92 -15.35
C TYR A 100 -4.41 -1.92 -16.38
N ASN A 101 -3.19 -1.74 -16.87
CA ASN A 101 -2.49 -2.78 -17.64
C ASN A 101 -1.88 -3.81 -16.69
N LEU A 102 -2.09 -5.09 -16.98
CA LEU A 102 -1.52 -6.19 -16.20
C LEU A 102 0.00 -6.21 -16.32
N GLU A 103 0.69 -6.10 -15.20
CA GLU A 103 2.16 -6.16 -15.12
C GLU A 103 2.67 -7.54 -14.70
N SER A 104 2.01 -8.13 -13.71
CA SER A 104 2.42 -9.44 -13.19
C SER A 104 1.28 -10.15 -12.48
N THR A 105 1.44 -11.47 -12.33
CA THR A 105 0.52 -12.34 -11.61
C THR A 105 1.32 -13.32 -10.76
N PHE A 106 0.87 -13.59 -9.55
CA PHE A 106 1.42 -14.67 -8.74
C PHE A 106 0.31 -15.49 -8.07
N THR A 107 0.58 -16.78 -7.89
CA THR A 107 -0.35 -17.71 -7.25
C THR A 107 -0.24 -17.59 -5.73
N THR A 108 -1.37 -17.67 -5.05
CA THR A 108 -1.48 -17.57 -3.59
C THR A 108 -2.35 -18.70 -3.04
N GLY A 109 -2.82 -18.57 -1.78
CA GLY A 109 -3.72 -19.55 -1.17
C GLY A 109 -5.10 -19.61 -1.83
N ILE A 110 -5.93 -20.55 -1.40
CA ILE A 110 -7.32 -20.66 -1.83
C ILE A 110 -8.10 -19.45 -1.30
N ALA A 111 -8.89 -18.80 -2.16
CA ALA A 111 -9.74 -17.64 -1.82
C ALA A 111 -8.99 -16.49 -1.10
N PRO A 112 -8.05 -15.82 -1.77
CA PRO A 112 -7.29 -14.71 -1.19
C PRO A 112 -8.17 -13.46 -0.99
N GLY A 113 -8.80 -13.36 0.18
CA GLY A 113 -9.88 -12.41 0.48
C GLY A 113 -9.42 -11.11 1.16
N THR A 114 -8.12 -10.92 1.39
CA THR A 114 -7.63 -9.67 1.98
C THR A 114 -6.22 -9.38 1.51
N ILE A 115 -6.01 -8.16 1.01
CA ILE A 115 -4.71 -7.65 0.57
C ILE A 115 -4.36 -6.47 1.47
N VAL A 116 -3.21 -6.54 2.15
CA VAL A 116 -2.73 -5.48 3.06
C VAL A 116 -1.30 -5.10 2.68
N PHE A 117 -1.03 -3.81 2.63
CA PHE A 117 0.30 -3.28 2.36
C PHE A 117 0.94 -2.82 3.68
N ASP A 118 2.13 -3.33 3.95
CA ASP A 118 2.97 -2.84 5.05
C ASP A 118 3.78 -1.63 4.55
N VAL A 119 3.18 -0.46 4.66
CA VAL A 119 3.82 0.80 4.28
C VAL A 119 4.67 1.30 5.45
N ARG A 120 5.88 0.80 5.57
CA ARG A 120 6.87 1.37 6.48
C ARG A 120 7.59 2.50 5.76
N GLN A 121 7.40 3.73 6.23
CA GLN A 121 8.32 4.79 5.88
C GLN A 121 9.69 4.40 6.43
N SER A 122 10.69 4.26 5.54
CA SER A 122 12.06 4.26 6.00
C SER A 122 12.30 5.67 6.57
N LEU A 123 12.24 5.79 7.88
CA LEU A 123 12.66 7.03 8.54
C LEU A 123 14.09 7.31 8.09
N SER A 124 14.33 8.44 7.44
CA SER A 124 15.68 8.88 7.17
C SER A 124 16.37 9.13 8.52
N LEU A 125 17.68 8.96 8.58
CA LEU A 125 18.45 9.28 9.79
C LEU A 125 18.22 10.73 10.23
N GLU A 126 17.86 11.62 9.30
CA GLU A 126 17.50 13.02 9.53
C GLU A 126 16.17 13.18 10.28
N GLU A 127 15.14 12.38 9.95
CA GLU A 127 13.83 12.39 10.64
C GLU A 127 13.92 11.87 12.07
N LEU A 128 14.87 10.98 12.35
CA LEU A 128 15.18 10.52 13.70
C LEU A 128 16.01 11.53 14.50
N GLY A 129 16.36 12.70 13.95
CA GLY A 129 17.23 13.67 14.57
C GLY A 129 18.68 13.16 14.72
N ILE A 130 19.04 12.08 14.00
CA ILE A 130 20.38 11.54 13.96
C ILE A 130 21.16 12.36 12.94
N PRO A 131 22.23 13.06 13.32
CA PRO A 131 22.97 13.90 12.39
C PRO A 131 23.48 13.09 11.19
N ASN A 132 23.32 13.65 9.99
CA ASN A 132 23.77 13.02 8.75
C ASN A 132 25.30 12.86 8.77
N PHE A 133 25.80 11.65 8.95
CA PHE A 133 27.24 11.36 9.02
C PHE A 133 27.89 11.31 7.61
N THR A 134 27.55 12.26 6.73
CA THR A 134 28.21 12.41 5.41
C THR A 134 29.64 12.95 5.53
N ASN A 135 30.03 13.52 6.68
CA ASN A 135 31.42 13.84 6.98
C ASN A 135 32.04 12.65 7.72
N LYS A 136 33.25 12.24 7.35
CA LYS A 136 34.07 11.22 8.02
C LYS A 136 33.82 11.29 9.51
N SER A 137 33.08 10.34 10.08
CA SER A 137 32.64 10.42 11.46
C SER A 137 33.87 10.48 12.36
N SER A 138 33.93 11.52 13.16
CA SER A 138 34.93 11.61 14.24
C SER A 138 34.59 10.68 15.40
N TYR A 139 33.57 9.85 15.24
CA TYR A 139 33.04 8.95 16.27
C TYR A 139 32.99 7.51 15.77
N MET A 140 33.14 6.59 16.71
CA MET A 140 32.88 5.18 16.56
C MET A 140 31.86 4.74 17.62
N TYR A 141 31.13 3.67 17.36
CA TYR A 141 30.08 3.17 18.24
C TYR A 141 30.40 1.74 18.64
N ASP A 142 30.25 1.42 19.92
CA ASP A 142 30.29 0.02 20.38
C ASP A 142 28.99 -0.74 20.00
N LEU A 143 28.96 -2.03 20.28
CA LEU A 143 27.77 -2.87 19.99
C LEU A 143 26.54 -2.51 20.83
N LEU A 144 26.68 -1.69 21.87
CA LEU A 144 25.60 -1.16 22.71
C LEU A 144 25.15 0.23 22.26
N GLY A 145 25.73 0.78 21.16
CA GLY A 145 25.39 2.09 20.61
C GLY A 145 26.04 3.27 21.35
N ARG A 146 26.99 3.04 22.27
CA ARG A 146 27.71 4.13 22.93
C ARG A 146 28.74 4.72 21.97
N ALA A 147 28.78 6.05 21.89
CA ALA A 147 29.68 6.79 21.03
C ALA A 147 31.01 7.08 21.71
N TYR A 148 32.10 6.93 20.99
CA TYR A 148 33.46 7.28 21.39
C TYR A 148 34.09 8.14 20.29
N GLY A 149 34.77 9.21 20.67
CA GLY A 149 35.61 9.95 19.72
C GLY A 149 36.76 9.06 19.21
N ILE A 150 37.23 9.29 18.01
CA ILE A 150 38.34 8.49 17.42
C ILE A 150 39.58 8.51 18.29
N ASN A 151 39.80 9.61 19.02
CA ASN A 151 40.97 9.82 19.90
C ASN A 151 40.67 9.61 21.37
N ASP A 152 39.46 9.19 21.75
CA ASP A 152 39.12 8.97 23.13
C ASP A 152 39.72 7.65 23.65
N ASP A 153 40.02 7.62 24.95
CA ASP A 153 40.40 6.39 25.64
C ASP A 153 39.22 5.42 25.70
N ARG A 154 39.42 4.21 25.23
CA ARG A 154 38.32 3.23 25.05
C ARG A 154 38.80 1.81 25.24
N PRO A 155 37.94 0.92 25.77
CA PRO A 155 38.31 -0.48 25.96
C PRO A 155 38.53 -1.21 24.64
N ALA A 156 39.37 -2.25 24.66
CA ALA A 156 39.49 -3.16 23.54
C ALA A 156 38.11 -3.77 23.18
N GLY A 157 37.79 -3.88 21.92
CA GLY A 157 36.48 -4.39 21.54
C GLY A 157 36.14 -4.21 20.07
N ILE A 158 34.85 -4.49 19.76
CA ILE A 158 34.28 -4.33 18.41
C ILE A 158 33.53 -3.00 18.34
N TYR A 159 33.86 -2.22 17.34
CA TYR A 159 33.26 -0.91 17.06
C TYR A 159 32.73 -0.83 15.64
N ILE A 160 31.77 0.05 15.42
CA ILE A 160 31.26 0.42 14.10
C ILE A 160 31.80 1.82 13.79
N VAL A 161 32.55 1.93 12.70
CA VAL A 161 33.12 3.18 12.18
C VAL A 161 32.69 3.32 10.73
N ASN A 162 31.96 4.37 10.40
CA ASN A 162 31.47 4.61 9.04
C ASN A 162 30.73 3.39 8.45
N GLY A 163 29.89 2.74 9.26
CA GLY A 163 29.15 1.54 8.87
C GLY A 163 29.99 0.26 8.73
N LYS A 164 31.28 0.31 9.04
CA LYS A 164 32.18 -0.86 8.99
C LYS A 164 32.55 -1.33 10.38
N LYS A 165 32.59 -2.65 10.55
CA LYS A 165 33.04 -3.29 11.77
C LYS A 165 34.56 -3.22 11.89
N VAL A 166 35.05 -2.69 13.01
CA VAL A 166 36.48 -2.56 13.33
C VAL A 166 36.75 -3.23 14.67
N TYR A 167 37.81 -3.99 14.77
CA TYR A 167 38.29 -4.58 16.01
C TYR A 167 39.50 -3.79 16.52
N LEU A 168 39.37 -3.23 17.72
CA LEU A 168 40.46 -2.51 18.39
C LEU A 168 41.04 -3.37 19.51
N ARG A 169 42.35 -3.45 19.53
CA ARG A 169 43.14 -4.11 20.59
C ARG A 169 43.69 -3.05 21.53
N GLU A 170 44.04 -3.45 22.72
CA GLU A 170 44.84 -2.65 23.66
C GLU A 170 46.21 -2.28 23.06
#